data_f7c71fec1aeff68fd98da3de17ff86a5
#
_entry.id   f7c71fec1aeff68fd98da3de17ff86a5
#
_cell.length_a   1.000
_cell.length_b   1.000
_cell.length_c   1.000
_cell.angle_alpha   90.00
_cell.angle_beta   90.00
_cell.angle_gamma   90.00
#
_symmetry.space_group_name_H-M   'P 1'
#
loop_
_entity.id
_entity.type
_entity.pdbx_description
1 polymer ?
#
loop_
_entity_poly.entity_id
_entity_poly.type
_entity_poly.pdbx_seq_one_letter_code
_entity_poly.pdbx_strand_id
1 'polypeptide(L)'
;MTSRVSHTSVDSRNAYTQSLFWAEVLGYSENPEDPNEPGHEECLLYSPDHQHRILFIEVPEDKAVKNRLHFDLRPTDLSQADEVARLLGLGASVHADLRRDDGGWVTMLDPEGNEFCVLCSELEVGDPLAFPAD
;
A
#
# COMPACT_ATOMS: atom_id res chain seq x y z
N MET A 1 -21.48 21.37 -1.81
CA MET A 1 -20.72 21.26 -3.05
C MET A 1 -19.32 20.84 -2.76
N THR A 2 -19.12 19.55 -2.88
CA THR A 2 -17.85 18.90 -2.54
C THR A 2 -17.44 17.97 -3.67
N SER A 3 -16.24 17.44 -3.57
CA SER A 3 -15.75 16.33 -4.41
C SER A 3 -15.49 15.13 -3.52
N ARG A 4 -15.48 13.97 -4.11
CA ARG A 4 -15.00 12.75 -3.46
C ARG A 4 -13.71 12.28 -4.14
N VAL A 5 -12.89 11.54 -3.40
CA VAL A 5 -11.75 10.87 -4.02
C VAL A 5 -12.29 9.68 -4.80
N SER A 6 -12.13 9.70 -6.13
CA SER A 6 -12.52 8.57 -6.98
C SER A 6 -11.60 7.38 -6.72
N HIS A 7 -10.31 7.60 -6.81
CA HIS A 7 -9.28 6.58 -6.63
C HIS A 7 -7.94 7.26 -6.38
N THR A 8 -6.96 6.48 -5.92
CA THR A 8 -5.56 6.89 -5.84
C THR A 8 -4.84 6.33 -7.06
N SER A 9 -4.12 7.16 -7.79
CA SER A 9 -3.28 6.71 -8.90
C SER A 9 -1.82 6.65 -8.48
N VAL A 10 -1.13 5.59 -8.90
CA VAL A 10 0.28 5.38 -8.63
C VAL A 10 0.99 5.22 -9.97
N ASP A 11 1.87 6.16 -10.28
CA ASP A 11 2.71 6.09 -11.47
C ASP A 11 3.71 4.95 -11.31
N SER A 12 3.88 4.13 -12.34
CA SER A 12 4.65 2.89 -12.26
C SER A 12 5.41 2.66 -13.56
N ARG A 13 6.59 2.03 -13.46
CA ARG A 13 7.30 1.58 -14.65
C ARG A 13 6.67 0.30 -15.20
N ASN A 14 6.11 -0.52 -14.33
CA ASN A 14 5.37 -1.72 -14.70
C ASN A 14 4.09 -1.79 -13.85
N ALA A 15 2.99 -1.35 -14.43
CA ALA A 15 1.71 -1.26 -13.72
C ALA A 15 1.22 -2.63 -13.25
N TYR A 16 1.42 -3.68 -14.07
CA TYR A 16 0.96 -5.02 -13.73
C TYR A 16 1.70 -5.60 -12.51
N THR A 17 3.04 -5.58 -12.51
CA THR A 17 3.82 -6.12 -11.38
C THR A 17 3.60 -5.32 -10.11
N GLN A 18 3.43 -4.01 -10.19
CA GLN A 18 3.07 -3.18 -9.05
C GLN A 18 1.70 -3.56 -8.50
N SER A 19 0.72 -3.79 -9.38
CA SER A 19 -0.61 -4.19 -8.95
C SER A 19 -0.58 -5.54 -8.23
N LEU A 20 0.24 -6.49 -8.67
CA LEU A 20 0.37 -7.79 -8.00
C LEU A 20 0.93 -7.64 -6.59
N PHE A 21 1.98 -6.83 -6.43
CA PHE A 21 2.58 -6.59 -5.11
C PHE A 21 1.54 -5.97 -4.16
N TRP A 22 0.88 -4.88 -4.57
CA TRP A 22 -0.06 -4.17 -3.71
C TRP A 22 -1.34 -4.96 -3.46
N ALA A 23 -1.77 -5.79 -4.40
CA ALA A 23 -2.90 -6.70 -4.17
C ALA A 23 -2.61 -7.65 -3.00
N GLU A 24 -1.41 -8.23 -2.95
CA GLU A 24 -1.00 -9.12 -1.86
C GLU A 24 -0.84 -8.36 -0.54
N VAL A 25 -0.25 -7.16 -0.58
CA VAL A 25 -0.05 -6.36 0.63
C VAL A 25 -1.39 -5.99 1.28
N LEU A 26 -2.35 -5.54 0.49
CA LEU A 26 -3.59 -4.93 0.97
C LEU A 26 -4.79 -5.88 0.97
N GLY A 27 -4.67 -7.05 0.35
CA GLY A 27 -5.83 -7.92 0.14
C GLY A 27 -6.83 -7.31 -0.84
N TYR A 28 -6.36 -6.48 -1.76
CA TYR A 28 -7.20 -5.88 -2.80
C TYR A 28 -7.29 -6.83 -4.00
N SER A 29 -8.34 -6.68 -4.79
CA SER A 29 -8.59 -7.56 -5.93
C SER A 29 -8.89 -6.76 -7.20
N GLU A 30 -8.65 -7.41 -8.34
CA GLU A 30 -9.01 -6.87 -9.65
C GLU A 30 -10.49 -7.08 -9.94
N ASN A 31 -11.00 -6.37 -10.96
CA ASN A 31 -12.32 -6.61 -11.50
C ASN A 31 -12.29 -7.90 -12.37
N PRO A 32 -13.05 -8.95 -12.02
CA PRO A 32 -13.03 -10.18 -12.80
C PRO A 32 -13.55 -10.02 -14.24
N GLU A 33 -14.31 -8.95 -14.51
CA GLU A 33 -14.79 -8.65 -15.87
C GLU A 33 -13.78 -7.83 -16.69
N ASP A 34 -12.73 -7.31 -16.04
CA ASP A 34 -11.66 -6.54 -16.68
C ASP A 34 -10.35 -6.87 -15.95
N PRO A 35 -9.83 -8.09 -16.11
CA PRO A 35 -8.66 -8.54 -15.37
C PRO A 35 -7.39 -7.79 -15.80
N ASN A 36 -6.50 -7.59 -14.84
CA ASN A 36 -5.19 -7.03 -15.10
C ASN A 36 -4.29 -8.11 -15.73
N GLU A 37 -3.54 -7.72 -16.76
CA GLU A 37 -2.67 -8.65 -17.48
C GLU A 37 -1.29 -8.02 -17.72
N PRO A 38 -0.24 -8.85 -17.91
CA PRO A 38 1.08 -8.32 -18.24
C PRO A 38 1.02 -7.41 -19.47
N GLY A 39 1.69 -6.25 -19.38
CA GLY A 39 1.74 -5.28 -20.46
C GLY A 39 0.61 -4.26 -20.47
N HIS A 40 -0.38 -4.39 -19.60
CA HIS A 40 -1.43 -3.37 -19.47
C HIS A 40 -0.82 -2.08 -18.93
N GLU A 41 -1.17 -0.95 -19.54
CA GLU A 41 -0.71 0.37 -19.11
C GLU A 41 -1.42 0.86 -17.86
N GLU A 42 -2.61 0.32 -17.59
CA GLU A 42 -3.42 0.65 -16.43
C GLU A 42 -3.91 -0.63 -15.75
N CYS A 43 -3.69 -0.74 -14.45
CA CYS A 43 -4.13 -1.88 -13.65
C CYS A 43 -4.83 -1.39 -12.40
N LEU A 44 -6.10 -1.71 -12.25
CA LEU A 44 -6.96 -1.21 -11.17
C LEU A 44 -7.17 -2.29 -10.11
N LEU A 45 -7.12 -1.87 -8.85
CA LEU A 45 -7.44 -2.73 -7.71
C LEU A 45 -8.56 -2.10 -6.88
N TYR A 46 -9.36 -2.96 -6.26
CA TYR A 46 -10.46 -2.58 -5.36
C TYR A 46 -10.20 -3.13 -3.97
N SER A 47 -10.49 -2.32 -2.94
CA SER A 47 -10.53 -2.83 -1.56
C SER A 47 -11.67 -3.84 -1.38
N PRO A 48 -11.62 -4.71 -0.33
CA PRO A 48 -12.68 -5.69 -0.10
C PRO A 48 -14.08 -5.09 0.01
N ASP A 49 -14.21 -3.89 0.57
CA ASP A 49 -15.49 -3.16 0.69
C ASP A 49 -15.80 -2.29 -0.53
N HIS A 50 -14.92 -2.27 -1.54
CA HIS A 50 -15.00 -1.47 -2.76
C HIS A 50 -15.07 0.06 -2.52
N GLN A 51 -14.69 0.51 -1.33
CA GLN A 51 -14.69 1.94 -1.00
C GLN A 51 -13.39 2.64 -1.41
N HIS A 52 -12.30 1.88 -1.57
CA HIS A 52 -11.02 2.42 -2.02
C HIS A 52 -10.56 1.70 -3.27
N ARG A 53 -10.03 2.46 -4.22
CA ARG A 53 -9.48 1.94 -5.47
C ARG A 53 -8.09 2.50 -5.68
N ILE A 54 -7.20 1.69 -6.23
CA ILE A 54 -5.86 2.12 -6.61
C ILE A 54 -5.66 1.77 -8.07
N LEU A 55 -5.28 2.77 -8.87
CA LEU A 55 -4.97 2.61 -10.29
C LEU A 55 -3.47 2.76 -10.49
N PHE A 56 -2.82 1.71 -10.98
CA PHE A 56 -1.41 1.77 -11.35
C PHE A 56 -1.34 2.14 -12.82
N ILE A 57 -0.61 3.22 -13.13
CA ILE A 57 -0.52 3.78 -14.48
C ILE A 57 0.94 3.74 -14.91
N GLU A 58 1.20 3.17 -16.09
CA GLU A 58 2.55 3.08 -16.61
C GLU A 58 3.04 4.46 -17.07
N VAL A 59 4.24 4.82 -16.63
CA VAL A 59 4.92 6.06 -16.98
C VAL A 59 6.34 5.74 -17.43
N PRO A 60 6.97 6.59 -18.28
CA PRO A 60 8.32 6.29 -18.80
C PRO A 60 9.44 6.61 -17.83
N GLU A 61 9.21 7.43 -16.79
CA GLU A 61 10.25 7.84 -15.86
C GLU A 61 10.28 6.98 -14.59
N ASP A 62 11.48 6.82 -14.04
CA ASP A 62 11.67 6.21 -12.73
C ASP A 62 11.29 7.17 -11.62
N LYS A 63 10.94 6.61 -10.46
CA LYS A 63 10.81 7.42 -9.25
C LYS A 63 12.19 7.96 -8.85
N ALA A 64 12.28 9.27 -8.59
CA ALA A 64 13.55 9.94 -8.29
C ALA A 64 13.62 10.51 -6.88
N VAL A 65 12.59 11.28 -6.45
CA VAL A 65 12.58 11.94 -5.15
C VAL A 65 11.58 11.29 -4.20
N LYS A 66 11.71 11.57 -2.90
CA LYS A 66 10.76 11.05 -1.89
C LYS A 66 9.33 11.45 -2.23
N ASN A 67 8.43 10.49 -2.15
CA ASN A 67 7.00 10.72 -2.39
C ASN A 67 6.44 11.68 -1.33
N ARG A 68 5.59 12.62 -1.78
CA ARG A 68 4.90 13.55 -0.87
C ARG A 68 3.68 12.89 -0.23
N LEU A 69 3.01 12.01 -0.95
CA LEU A 69 1.92 11.20 -0.41
C LEU A 69 2.41 9.75 -0.32
N HIS A 70 2.15 9.11 0.81
CA HIS A 70 2.53 7.72 1.03
C HIS A 70 1.47 7.03 1.88
N PHE A 71 1.38 5.71 1.73
CA PHE A 71 0.50 4.92 2.58
C PHE A 71 1.16 4.65 3.92
N ASP A 72 0.37 4.77 4.98
CA ASP A 72 0.73 4.28 6.30
C ASP A 72 -0.16 3.08 6.58
N LEU A 73 0.46 1.89 6.62
CA LEU A 73 -0.25 0.63 6.75
C LEU A 73 -0.34 0.22 8.21
N ARG A 74 -1.54 -0.17 8.63
CA ARG A 74 -1.73 -0.80 9.95
C ARG A 74 -2.09 -2.26 9.73
N PRO A 75 -1.19 -3.18 10.13
CA PRO A 75 -1.49 -4.61 10.02
C PRO A 75 -2.74 -4.97 10.83
N THR A 76 -3.58 -5.84 10.28
CA THR A 76 -4.86 -6.18 10.89
C THR A 76 -4.83 -7.51 11.65
N ASP A 77 -4.03 -8.46 11.19
CA ASP A 77 -4.02 -9.83 11.71
C ASP A 77 -2.64 -10.39 12.05
N LEU A 78 -1.58 -9.60 11.86
CA LEU A 78 -0.22 -9.94 12.24
C LEU A 78 0.35 -8.83 13.11
N SER A 79 1.40 -9.15 13.88
CA SER A 79 2.20 -8.11 14.54
C SER A 79 2.93 -7.24 13.51
N GLN A 80 3.37 -6.07 13.93
CA GLN A 80 4.20 -5.21 13.08
C GLN A 80 5.43 -5.95 12.56
N ALA A 81 6.11 -6.69 13.44
CA ALA A 81 7.33 -7.41 13.06
C ALA A 81 7.05 -8.50 12.03
N ASP A 82 5.98 -9.27 12.22
CA ASP A 82 5.60 -10.34 11.29
C ASP A 82 5.14 -9.77 9.95
N GLU A 83 4.46 -8.63 9.96
CA GLU A 83 4.05 -7.97 8.72
C GLU A 83 5.27 -7.47 7.94
N VAL A 84 6.24 -6.84 8.61
CA VAL A 84 7.49 -6.43 7.94
C VAL A 84 8.17 -7.63 7.30
N ALA A 85 8.24 -8.77 8.00
CA ALA A 85 8.83 -9.99 7.44
C ALA A 85 8.06 -10.48 6.22
N ARG A 86 6.72 -10.46 6.27
CA ARG A 86 5.86 -10.85 5.14
C ARG A 86 6.12 -9.96 3.92
N LEU A 87 6.19 -8.65 4.14
CA LEU A 87 6.40 -7.68 3.04
C LEU A 87 7.78 -7.83 2.40
N LEU A 88 8.81 -8.11 3.20
CA LEU A 88 10.15 -8.42 2.65
C LEU A 88 10.09 -9.62 1.71
N GLY A 89 9.33 -10.65 2.09
CA GLY A 89 9.14 -11.84 1.24
C GLY A 89 8.39 -11.54 -0.06
N LEU A 90 7.58 -10.49 -0.10
CA LEU A 90 6.83 -10.08 -1.29
C LEU A 90 7.63 -9.15 -2.22
N GLY A 91 8.80 -8.67 -1.80
CA GLY A 91 9.65 -7.83 -2.64
C GLY A 91 9.84 -6.40 -2.14
N ALA A 92 9.30 -6.05 -0.98
CA ALA A 92 9.60 -4.77 -0.34
C ALA A 92 11.01 -4.78 0.28
N SER A 93 11.52 -3.59 0.58
CA SER A 93 12.78 -3.44 1.32
C SER A 93 12.60 -2.45 2.46
N VAL A 94 13.45 -2.54 3.50
CA VAL A 94 13.45 -1.58 4.60
C VAL A 94 14.25 -0.34 4.17
N HIS A 95 13.63 0.83 4.33
CA HIS A 95 14.30 2.12 4.11
C HIS A 95 14.81 2.70 5.43
N ALA A 96 13.97 2.71 6.47
CA ALA A 96 14.34 3.21 7.79
C ALA A 96 13.51 2.51 8.86
N ASP A 97 14.19 1.96 9.87
CA ASP A 97 13.53 1.35 11.01
C ASP A 97 13.45 2.38 12.13
N LEU A 98 12.26 2.88 12.39
CA LEU A 98 11.99 3.92 13.38
C LEU A 98 11.16 3.37 14.54
N ARG A 99 11.23 2.05 14.77
CA ARG A 99 10.54 1.42 15.89
C ARG A 99 11.18 1.82 17.20
N ARG A 100 10.33 1.98 18.22
CA ARG A 100 10.71 2.31 19.59
C ARG A 100 9.95 1.40 20.55
N ASP A 101 10.37 1.33 21.80
CA ASP A 101 9.68 0.53 22.83
C ASP A 101 8.21 0.96 23.00
N ASP A 102 7.92 2.24 22.79
CA ASP A 102 6.57 2.81 22.94
C ASP A 102 5.81 2.95 21.62
N GLY A 103 6.29 2.32 20.54
CA GLY A 103 5.65 2.40 19.23
C GLY A 103 6.62 2.63 18.09
N GLY A 104 6.28 3.59 17.21
CA GLY A 104 7.08 3.89 16.03
C GLY A 104 6.62 3.09 14.81
N TRP A 105 7.42 3.15 13.76
CA TRP A 105 7.06 2.54 12.48
C TRP A 105 8.31 2.10 11.73
N VAL A 106 8.10 1.34 10.65
CA VAL A 106 9.15 0.98 9.71
C VAL A 106 8.79 1.61 8.37
N THR A 107 9.67 2.46 7.85
CA THR A 107 9.53 2.97 6.48
C THR A 107 10.11 1.94 5.52
N MET A 108 9.31 1.51 4.57
CA MET A 108 9.67 0.52 3.58
C MET A 108 9.58 1.11 2.18
N LEU A 109 10.18 0.43 1.22
CA LEU A 109 10.06 0.74 -0.19
C LEU A 109 9.34 -0.40 -0.90
N ASP A 110 8.41 -0.05 -1.79
CA ASP A 110 7.80 -1.04 -2.67
C ASP A 110 8.79 -1.44 -3.78
N PRO A 111 8.46 -2.39 -4.66
CA PRO A 111 9.40 -2.83 -5.70
C PRO A 111 9.90 -1.74 -6.65
N GLU A 112 9.21 -0.60 -6.73
CA GLU A 112 9.62 0.53 -7.57
C GLU A 112 10.20 1.68 -6.76
N GLY A 113 10.41 1.49 -5.46
CA GLY A 113 11.06 2.48 -4.59
C GLY A 113 10.11 3.48 -3.95
N ASN A 114 8.79 3.29 -4.03
CA ASN A 114 7.84 4.15 -3.34
C ASN A 114 7.88 3.91 -1.84
N GLU A 115 8.03 4.98 -1.06
CA GLU A 115 8.01 4.90 0.39
C GLU A 115 6.60 4.62 0.90
N PHE A 116 6.51 3.73 1.86
CA PHE A 116 5.32 3.50 2.67
C PHE A 116 5.74 3.09 4.08
N CYS A 117 4.85 3.24 5.05
CA CYS A 117 5.18 2.95 6.44
C CYS A 117 4.33 1.80 6.96
N VAL A 118 4.94 0.96 7.79
CA VAL A 118 4.24 -0.09 8.54
C VAL A 118 4.16 0.34 9.99
N LEU A 119 2.95 0.59 10.46
CA LEU A 119 2.66 1.03 11.82
C LEU A 119 2.53 -0.17 12.76
N CYS A 120 2.42 0.08 14.05
CA CYS A 120 2.00 -0.98 14.99
C CYS A 120 0.67 -1.56 14.54
N SER A 121 0.46 -2.86 14.79
CA SER A 121 -0.73 -3.55 14.31
C SER A 121 -1.97 -3.23 15.15
N GLU A 122 -3.14 -3.52 14.60
CA GLU A 122 -4.40 -3.45 15.36
C GLU A 122 -4.38 -4.39 16.57
N LEU A 123 -3.68 -5.52 16.46
CA LEU A 123 -3.51 -6.45 17.58
C LEU A 123 -2.71 -5.84 18.74
N GLU A 124 -1.82 -4.90 18.41
CA GLU A 124 -0.92 -4.26 19.39
C GLU A 124 -1.51 -2.99 19.98
N VAL A 125 -2.20 -2.17 19.19
CA VAL A 125 -2.64 -0.82 19.60
C VAL A 125 -4.09 -0.49 19.22
N GLY A 126 -4.83 -1.40 18.58
CA GLY A 126 -6.14 -1.10 18.04
C GLY A 126 -6.06 -0.14 16.85
N ASP A 127 -7.01 0.76 16.75
CA ASP A 127 -7.02 1.82 15.72
C ASP A 127 -7.05 3.19 16.39
N PRO A 128 -5.87 3.80 16.66
CA PRO A 128 -5.80 5.11 17.32
C PRO A 128 -6.46 6.25 16.54
N LEU A 129 -6.69 6.07 15.23
CA LEU A 129 -7.31 7.09 14.38
C LEU A 129 -8.79 6.80 14.10
N ALA A 130 -9.40 5.81 14.78
CA ALA A 130 -10.80 5.52 14.61
C ALA A 130 -11.65 6.75 14.99
N PHE A 131 -12.71 7.00 14.19
CA PHE A 131 -13.61 8.10 14.51
C PHE A 131 -14.31 7.78 15.84
N PRO A 132 -14.43 8.75 16.76
CA PRO A 132 -15.04 8.50 18.07
C PRO A 132 -16.48 7.99 17.96
N ALA A 133 -16.83 7.04 18.81
CA ALA A 133 -18.21 6.59 18.93
C ALA A 133 -19.10 7.72 19.50
N ASP A 134 -20.37 7.77 19.05
CA ASP A 134 -21.36 8.74 19.55
C ASP A 134 -21.83 8.40 20.97
#